data_7d8e9a006cdd0e80fc3228a4ec645beb
#
_entry.id   7d8e9a006cdd0e80fc3228a4ec645beb
#
_cell.length_a   1.000
_cell.length_b   1.000
_cell.length_c   1.000
_cell.angle_alpha   90.00
_cell.angle_beta   90.00
_cell.angle_gamma   90.00
#
_symmetry.space_group_name_H-M   'P 1'
#
loop_
_entity.id
_entity.type
_entity.pdbx_description
1 polymer ?
#
loop_
_entity_poly.entity_id
_entity_poly.type
_entity_poly.pdbx_seq_one_letter_code
_entity_poly.pdbx_strand_id
1 'polypeptide(L)'
;MTINEYLLQKSIHPLLLCGDSLQILRKIPQNSVDMVITSPPYWGKREYINGGIGLEKTYNSFIDNLLQIIYEIKRILKQEGSFWLNIGDTYKNKSLVGVPWRIAIKMMDEQGWILRNEVVWNKVKGGMDNSKDKLGNVHEPLFHFVKTNKYYLNPYRK
;
A
#
# COMPACT_ATOMS: atom_id res chain seq x y z
N MET A 1 1.52 6.28 26.86
CA MET A 1 2.49 5.32 26.29
C MET A 1 2.95 5.87 24.95
N THR A 2 4.23 6.09 24.78
CA THR A 2 4.82 6.53 23.51
C THR A 2 5.04 5.32 22.58
N ILE A 3 5.24 5.59 21.29
CA ILE A 3 5.58 4.52 20.30
C ILE A 3 6.83 3.75 20.75
N ASN A 4 7.85 4.46 21.23
CA ASN A 4 9.10 3.83 21.68
C ASN A 4 8.87 2.92 22.90
N GLU A 5 8.11 3.37 23.87
CA GLU A 5 7.75 2.54 25.04
C GLU A 5 6.99 1.29 24.61
N TYR A 6 6.04 1.42 23.66
CA TYR A 6 5.30 0.28 23.13
C TYR A 6 6.21 -0.74 22.43
N LEU A 7 7.14 -0.29 21.61
CA LEU A 7 8.05 -1.17 20.89
C LEU A 7 9.03 -1.92 21.81
N LEU A 8 9.36 -1.32 22.96
CA LEU A 8 10.19 -1.97 23.99
C LEU A 8 9.41 -3.00 24.83
N GLN A 9 8.11 -2.78 25.00
CA GLN A 9 7.24 -3.72 25.66
C GLN A 9 6.91 -4.85 24.68
N LYS A 10 7.27 -6.07 24.95
CA LYS A 10 6.82 -7.23 24.18
C LYS A 10 5.31 -7.47 24.38
N SER A 11 4.52 -6.42 24.24
CA SER A 11 3.08 -6.44 24.44
C SER A 11 2.38 -7.15 23.28
N ILE A 12 1.40 -7.98 23.59
CA ILE A 12 0.50 -8.61 22.62
C ILE A 12 -0.73 -7.73 22.33
N HIS A 13 -0.89 -6.61 23.01
CA HIS A 13 -2.02 -5.70 22.79
C HIS A 13 -1.73 -4.75 21.63
N PRO A 14 -2.72 -4.48 20.73
CA PRO A 14 -2.51 -3.55 19.63
C PRO A 14 -2.37 -2.10 20.14
N LEU A 15 -1.50 -1.33 19.51
CA LEU A 15 -1.42 0.12 19.65
C LEU A 15 -2.16 0.78 18.50
N LEU A 16 -3.22 1.54 18.81
CA LEU A 16 -3.98 2.30 17.82
C LEU A 16 -3.46 3.74 17.77
N LEU A 17 -3.07 4.19 16.60
CA LEU A 17 -2.59 5.55 16.35
C LEU A 17 -3.58 6.25 15.41
N CYS A 18 -4.15 7.37 15.84
CA CYS A 18 -5.06 8.17 15.04
C CYS A 18 -4.36 9.45 14.56
N GLY A 19 -4.43 9.73 13.26
CA GLY A 19 -3.89 10.95 12.66
C GLY A 19 -3.46 10.76 11.21
N ASP A 20 -2.80 11.78 10.65
CA ASP A 20 -2.21 11.71 9.31
C ASP A 20 -1.12 10.63 9.24
N SER A 21 -1.23 9.74 8.26
CA SER A 21 -0.36 8.57 8.16
C SER A 21 1.11 8.94 7.98
N LEU A 22 1.41 9.96 7.16
CA LEU A 22 2.78 10.41 6.92
C LEU A 22 3.42 10.98 8.20
N GLN A 23 2.66 11.79 8.95
CA GLN A 23 3.12 12.37 10.22
C GLN A 23 3.33 11.29 11.29
N ILE A 24 2.45 10.28 11.34
CA ILE A 24 2.58 9.18 12.30
C ILE A 24 3.77 8.29 11.94
N LEU A 25 3.91 7.89 10.68
CA LEU A 25 5.04 7.08 10.22
C LEU A 25 6.39 7.70 10.57
N ARG A 26 6.53 9.03 10.44
CA ARG A 26 7.75 9.76 10.81
C ARG A 26 8.13 9.64 12.29
N LYS A 27 7.18 9.34 13.17
CA LYS A 27 7.43 9.13 14.60
C LYS A 27 7.85 7.69 14.94
N ILE A 28 7.66 6.75 14.02
CA ILE A 28 8.05 5.36 14.20
C ILE A 28 9.56 5.23 13.93
N PRO A 29 10.34 4.56 14.80
CA PRO A 29 11.76 4.36 14.58
C PRO A 29 12.05 3.58 13.29
N GLN A 30 13.18 3.88 12.67
CA GLN A 30 13.64 3.11 11.51
C GLN A 30 13.91 1.63 11.88
N ASN A 31 13.73 0.72 10.94
CA ASN A 31 14.01 -0.71 11.09
C ASN A 31 13.33 -1.35 12.32
N SER A 32 12.10 -0.93 12.65
CA SER A 32 11.37 -1.40 13.83
C SER A 32 10.17 -2.29 13.52
N VAL A 33 9.71 -2.31 12.27
CA VAL A 33 8.48 -3.00 11.84
C VAL A 33 8.84 -4.22 10.98
N ASP A 34 8.26 -5.37 11.28
CA ASP A 34 8.52 -6.62 10.55
C ASP A 34 7.72 -6.71 9.24
N MET A 35 6.49 -6.23 9.26
CA MET A 35 5.61 -6.27 8.10
C MET A 35 4.67 -5.07 8.07
N VAL A 36 4.42 -4.55 6.89
CA VAL A 36 3.35 -3.58 6.63
C VAL A 36 2.39 -4.15 5.60
N ILE A 37 1.09 -4.04 5.87
CA ILE A 37 0.03 -4.32 4.90
C ILE A 37 -0.93 -3.15 4.88
N THR A 38 -1.30 -2.69 3.69
CA THR A 38 -2.24 -1.59 3.54
C THR A 38 -3.02 -1.65 2.24
N SER A 39 -4.23 -1.10 2.28
CA SER A 39 -5.05 -0.75 1.12
C SER A 39 -5.38 0.74 1.25
N PRO A 40 -4.53 1.64 0.71
CA PRO A 40 -4.77 3.07 0.80
C PRO A 40 -6.02 3.47 0.02
N PRO A 41 -6.60 4.66 0.26
CA PRO A 41 -7.67 5.17 -0.58
C PRO A 41 -7.29 5.14 -2.06
N TYR A 42 -8.17 4.64 -2.92
CA TYR A 42 -7.94 4.58 -4.37
C TYR A 42 -8.26 5.92 -5.03
N TRP A 43 -7.49 6.30 -6.02
CA TRP A 43 -7.69 7.58 -6.70
C TRP A 43 -9.09 7.70 -7.34
N GLY A 44 -9.80 8.78 -6.97
CA GLY A 44 -11.13 9.11 -7.50
C GLY A 44 -12.25 8.14 -7.07
N LYS A 45 -12.07 7.32 -6.03
CA LYS A 45 -13.08 6.33 -5.62
C LYS A 45 -13.91 6.72 -4.40
N ARG A 46 -13.33 7.40 -3.44
CA ARG A 46 -14.02 7.77 -2.19
C ARG A 46 -13.62 9.16 -1.75
N GLU A 47 -14.59 9.91 -1.27
CA GLU A 47 -14.40 11.16 -0.56
C GLU A 47 -14.50 10.90 0.93
N TYR A 48 -13.51 11.39 1.69
CA TYR A 48 -13.49 11.28 3.15
C TYR A 48 -13.77 12.66 3.75
N ILE A 49 -14.54 12.69 4.86
CA ILE A 49 -15.03 13.92 5.49
C ILE A 49 -13.88 14.90 5.84
N ASN A 50 -12.72 14.39 6.21
CA ASN A 50 -11.57 15.19 6.62
C ASN A 50 -10.49 15.32 5.51
N GLY A 51 -10.83 15.08 4.26
CA GLY A 51 -9.86 15.02 3.17
C GLY A 51 -8.99 13.78 3.23
N GLY A 52 -7.80 13.84 2.62
CA GLY A 52 -6.83 12.76 2.58
C GLY A 52 -6.36 12.47 1.16
N ILE A 53 -5.56 11.43 1.04
CA ILE A 53 -5.08 10.91 -0.24
C ILE A 53 -6.23 10.28 -1.04
N GLY A 54 -6.20 10.39 -2.37
CA GLY A 54 -7.16 9.78 -3.30
C GLY A 54 -8.08 10.79 -3.99
N LEU A 55 -8.03 12.09 -3.62
CA LEU A 55 -8.84 13.16 -4.20
C LEU A 55 -8.02 14.18 -5.00
N GLU A 56 -6.78 13.86 -5.32
CA GLU A 56 -5.91 14.71 -6.11
C GLU A 56 -6.48 14.94 -7.52
N LYS A 57 -6.25 16.12 -8.07
CA LYS A 57 -6.74 16.50 -9.42
C LYS A 57 -6.22 15.56 -10.52
N THR A 58 -5.03 14.98 -10.31
CA THR A 58 -4.40 14.09 -11.28
C THR A 58 -3.92 12.79 -10.60
N TYR A 59 -3.91 11.70 -11.36
CA TYR A 59 -3.36 10.45 -10.86
C TYR A 59 -1.85 10.55 -10.58
N ASN A 60 -1.11 11.42 -11.28
CA ASN A 60 0.30 11.64 -11.00
C ASN A 60 0.49 12.26 -9.62
N SER A 61 -0.26 13.31 -9.28
CA SER A 61 -0.20 13.91 -7.94
C SER A 61 -0.57 12.91 -6.84
N PHE A 62 -1.56 12.05 -7.10
CA PHE A 62 -1.92 10.96 -6.19
C PHE A 62 -0.75 9.99 -5.98
N ILE A 63 -0.13 9.55 -7.08
CA ILE A 63 1.02 8.64 -7.04
C ILE A 63 2.17 9.28 -6.25
N ASP A 64 2.50 10.53 -6.52
CA ASP A 64 3.60 11.24 -5.85
C ASP A 64 3.35 11.39 -4.34
N ASN A 65 2.11 11.68 -3.93
CA ASN A 65 1.72 11.74 -2.52
C ASN A 65 1.82 10.36 -1.85
N LEU A 66 1.34 9.32 -2.52
CA LEU A 66 1.42 7.96 -1.98
C LEU A 66 2.86 7.47 -1.86
N LEU A 67 3.73 7.81 -2.81
CA LEU A 67 5.15 7.47 -2.78
C LEU A 67 5.88 8.09 -1.59
N GLN A 68 5.48 9.26 -1.10
CA GLN A 68 6.04 9.84 0.12
C GLN A 68 5.72 8.97 1.35
N ILE A 69 4.49 8.46 1.44
CA ILE A 69 4.08 7.55 2.52
C ILE A 69 4.86 6.23 2.40
N ILE A 70 4.98 5.69 1.19
CA ILE A 70 5.70 4.44 0.93
C ILE A 70 7.20 4.57 1.24
N TYR A 71 7.79 5.74 1.03
CA TYR A 71 9.16 6.01 1.44
C TYR A 71 9.34 5.89 2.96
N GLU A 72 8.43 6.44 3.75
CA GLU A 72 8.45 6.28 5.20
C GLU A 72 8.19 4.83 5.64
N ILE A 73 7.31 4.10 4.93
CA ILE A 73 7.12 2.67 5.16
C ILE A 73 8.45 1.93 4.97
N LYS A 74 9.20 2.24 3.90
CA LYS A 74 10.52 1.65 3.67
C LYS A 74 11.51 1.93 4.79
N ARG A 75 11.50 3.16 5.34
CA ARG A 75 12.36 3.56 6.44
C ARG A 75 12.09 2.75 7.71
N ILE A 76 10.83 2.60 8.10
CA ILE A 76 10.45 1.91 9.33
C ILE A 76 10.54 0.38 9.24
N LEU A 77 10.43 -0.16 8.04
CA LEU A 77 10.49 -1.60 7.80
C LEU A 77 11.90 -2.13 8.07
N LYS A 78 12.01 -3.27 8.76
CA LYS A 78 13.28 -3.99 8.96
C LYS A 78 13.88 -4.45 7.63
N GLN A 79 15.15 -4.79 7.60
CA GLN A 79 15.85 -5.23 6.38
C GLN A 79 15.23 -6.53 5.81
N GLU A 80 14.79 -7.43 6.69
CA GLU A 80 14.15 -8.70 6.32
C GLU A 80 12.63 -8.61 6.26
N GLY A 81 12.08 -7.42 6.47
CA GLY A 81 10.64 -7.17 6.51
C GLY A 81 9.99 -7.15 5.13
N SER A 82 8.67 -7.28 5.10
CA SER A 82 7.86 -7.28 3.88
C SER A 82 6.78 -6.20 3.88
N PHE A 83 6.50 -5.68 2.68
CA PHE A 83 5.42 -4.72 2.46
C PHE A 83 4.40 -5.28 1.47
N TRP A 84 3.14 -5.26 1.86
CA TRP A 84 2.02 -5.74 1.08
C TRP A 84 1.09 -4.58 0.74
N LEU A 85 1.00 -4.26 -0.55
CA LEU A 85 0.18 -3.16 -1.06
C LEU A 85 -0.98 -3.71 -1.89
N ASN A 86 -2.20 -3.61 -1.37
CA ASN A 86 -3.42 -3.82 -2.15
C ASN A 86 -3.89 -2.48 -2.70
N ILE A 87 -4.04 -2.34 -3.99
CA ILE A 87 -4.51 -1.11 -4.60
C ILE A 87 -5.29 -1.40 -5.89
N GLY A 88 -6.50 -0.85 -5.96
CA GLY A 88 -7.34 -0.96 -7.15
C GLY A 88 -7.07 0.13 -8.18
N ASP A 89 -7.42 -0.17 -9.42
CA ASP A 89 -7.30 0.76 -10.53
C ASP A 89 -8.61 1.53 -10.78
N THR A 90 -8.53 2.54 -11.61
CA THR A 90 -9.65 3.37 -12.02
C THR A 90 -9.66 3.61 -13.53
N TYR A 91 -10.84 3.98 -14.04
CA TYR A 91 -11.00 4.37 -15.43
C TYR A 91 -11.09 5.89 -15.56
N LYS A 92 -10.46 6.43 -16.61
CA LYS A 92 -10.59 7.81 -17.05
C LYS A 92 -10.80 7.84 -18.56
N ASN A 93 -11.85 8.49 -19.02
CA ASN A 93 -12.20 8.58 -20.46
C ASN A 93 -12.24 7.17 -21.12
N LYS A 94 -12.92 6.20 -20.47
CA LYS A 94 -13.02 4.80 -20.89
C LYS A 94 -11.71 4.01 -20.91
N SER A 95 -10.59 4.58 -20.52
CA SER A 95 -9.30 3.92 -20.45
C SER A 95 -8.94 3.56 -19.01
N LEU A 96 -8.44 2.36 -18.80
CA LEU A 96 -7.85 1.94 -17.53
C LEU A 96 -6.57 2.75 -17.31
N VAL A 97 -6.44 3.41 -16.14
CA VAL A 97 -5.32 4.33 -15.90
C VAL A 97 -4.02 3.59 -15.60
N GLY A 98 -4.09 2.39 -15.04
CA GLY A 98 -2.92 1.60 -14.66
C GLY A 98 -2.23 2.10 -13.38
N VAL A 99 -2.98 2.73 -12.47
CA VAL A 99 -2.46 3.31 -11.22
C VAL A 99 -1.63 2.30 -10.41
N PRO A 100 -2.08 1.06 -10.20
CA PRO A 100 -1.33 0.08 -9.41
C PRO A 100 0.08 -0.15 -9.95
N TRP A 101 0.19 -0.40 -11.25
CA TRP A 101 1.47 -0.67 -11.91
C TRP A 101 2.37 0.57 -12.02
N ARG A 102 1.79 1.76 -12.20
CA ARG A 102 2.56 3.00 -12.18
C ARG A 102 3.23 3.23 -10.83
N ILE A 103 2.51 2.93 -9.73
CA ILE A 103 3.07 2.99 -8.37
C ILE A 103 4.16 1.93 -8.21
N ALA A 104 3.89 0.67 -8.59
CA ALA A 104 4.84 -0.43 -8.44
C ALA A 104 6.15 -0.16 -9.19
N ILE A 105 6.08 0.33 -10.44
CA ILE A 105 7.23 0.69 -11.26
C ILE A 105 8.04 1.81 -10.60
N LYS A 106 7.40 2.91 -10.19
CA LYS A 106 8.09 4.00 -9.50
C LYS A 106 8.72 3.56 -8.17
N MET A 107 8.07 2.67 -7.43
CA MET A 107 8.66 2.09 -6.22
C MET A 107 9.97 1.34 -6.52
N MET A 108 9.99 0.56 -7.60
CA MET A 108 11.20 -0.17 -8.02
C MET A 108 12.28 0.80 -8.50
N ASP A 109 11.95 1.69 -9.42
CA ASP A 109 12.91 2.53 -10.14
C ASP A 109 13.44 3.69 -9.28
N GLU A 110 12.56 4.36 -8.52
CA GLU A 110 12.91 5.58 -7.78
C GLU A 110 13.26 5.31 -6.30
N GLN A 111 12.65 4.28 -5.70
CA GLN A 111 12.84 3.98 -4.29
C GLN A 111 13.62 2.68 -4.03
N GLY A 112 13.98 1.93 -5.08
CA GLY A 112 14.77 0.71 -4.96
C GLY A 112 14.07 -0.40 -4.17
N TRP A 113 12.75 -0.54 -4.31
CA TRP A 113 12.02 -1.69 -3.81
C TRP A 113 12.25 -2.90 -4.71
N ILE A 114 12.18 -4.09 -4.14
CA ILE A 114 12.21 -5.36 -4.88
C ILE A 114 10.78 -5.90 -4.89
N LEU A 115 10.13 -5.92 -6.04
CA LEU A 115 8.84 -6.56 -6.24
C LEU A 115 9.04 -8.08 -6.33
N ARG A 116 8.46 -8.83 -5.40
CA ARG A 116 8.58 -10.29 -5.36
C ARG A 116 7.44 -11.01 -6.07
N ASN A 117 6.21 -10.54 -5.83
CA ASN A 117 5.03 -11.15 -6.40
C ASN A 117 3.93 -10.10 -6.62
N GLU A 118 3.15 -10.33 -7.64
CA GLU A 118 1.77 -9.86 -7.74
C GLU A 118 0.84 -11.03 -7.39
N VAL A 119 0.01 -10.82 -6.40
CA VAL A 119 -1.05 -11.76 -6.01
C VAL A 119 -2.37 -11.21 -6.52
N VAL A 120 -3.17 -12.04 -7.16
CA VAL A 120 -4.51 -11.67 -7.62
C VAL A 120 -5.48 -11.82 -6.46
N TRP A 121 -5.98 -10.69 -5.96
CA TRP A 121 -7.09 -10.69 -5.01
C TRP A 121 -8.41 -10.85 -5.77
N ASN A 122 -8.93 -12.08 -5.85
CA ASN A 122 -10.17 -12.36 -6.52
C ASN A 122 -11.37 -11.83 -5.71
N LYS A 123 -12.16 -10.97 -6.32
CA LYS A 123 -13.43 -10.49 -5.77
C LYS A 123 -14.54 -11.42 -6.24
N VAL A 124 -14.99 -12.35 -5.41
CA VAL A 124 -16.03 -13.35 -5.74
C VAL A 124 -17.31 -12.68 -6.26
N LYS A 125 -17.59 -11.45 -5.82
CA LYS A 125 -18.65 -10.60 -6.36
C LYS A 125 -18.02 -9.30 -6.83
N GLY A 126 -17.87 -9.14 -8.14
CA GLY A 126 -17.50 -7.85 -8.73
C GLY A 126 -18.52 -6.78 -8.29
N GLY A 127 -18.05 -5.51 -8.09
CA GLY A 127 -18.97 -4.39 -7.92
C GLY A 127 -19.93 -4.31 -9.10
N MET A 128 -21.11 -3.71 -8.91
CA MET A 128 -22.05 -3.45 -10.01
C MET A 128 -21.36 -2.57 -11.04
N ASP A 129 -21.02 -3.13 -12.17
CA ASP A 129 -20.47 -2.43 -13.32
C ASP A 129 -21.47 -2.54 -14.47
N ASN A 130 -22.19 -1.47 -14.72
CA ASN A 130 -23.21 -1.43 -15.78
C ASN A 130 -22.62 -1.09 -17.17
N SER A 131 -21.30 -1.09 -17.30
CA SER A 131 -20.62 -0.81 -18.57
C SER A 131 -20.91 -1.95 -19.56
N LYS A 132 -21.30 -1.60 -20.79
CA LYS A 132 -21.59 -2.55 -21.87
C LYS A 132 -20.41 -2.77 -22.82
N ASP A 133 -19.35 -2.00 -22.66
CA ASP A 133 -18.21 -1.91 -23.58
C ASP A 133 -16.87 -2.36 -22.98
N LYS A 134 -16.90 -3.03 -21.82
CA LYS A 134 -15.74 -3.65 -21.18
C LYS A 134 -16.10 -4.84 -20.31
N LEU A 135 -15.13 -5.66 -19.99
CA LEU A 135 -15.28 -6.74 -19.01
C LEU A 135 -15.34 -6.18 -17.58
N GLY A 136 -16.07 -6.88 -16.71
CA GLY A 136 -16.11 -6.55 -15.28
C GLY A 136 -14.71 -6.72 -14.65
N ASN A 137 -14.32 -5.76 -13.81
CA ASN A 137 -13.08 -5.85 -13.04
C ASN A 137 -13.35 -6.61 -11.73
N VAL A 138 -13.01 -7.90 -11.71
CA VAL A 138 -13.31 -8.83 -10.61
C VAL A 138 -12.12 -9.15 -9.71
N HIS A 139 -11.00 -8.44 -9.89
CA HIS A 139 -9.81 -8.63 -9.05
C HIS A 139 -9.12 -7.30 -8.73
N GLU A 140 -8.24 -7.34 -7.76
CA GLU A 140 -7.29 -6.28 -7.43
C GLU A 140 -5.89 -6.87 -7.30
N PRO A 141 -4.84 -6.16 -7.73
CA PRO A 141 -3.47 -6.56 -7.47
C PRO A 141 -3.12 -6.35 -5.99
N LEU A 142 -2.49 -7.36 -5.41
CA LEU A 142 -1.83 -7.29 -4.11
C LEU A 142 -0.35 -7.52 -4.32
N PHE A 143 0.43 -6.46 -4.27
CA PHE A 143 1.87 -6.50 -4.49
C PHE A 143 2.62 -6.86 -3.22
N HIS A 144 3.58 -7.78 -3.34
CA HIS A 144 4.54 -8.11 -2.30
C HIS A 144 5.89 -7.49 -2.60
N PHE A 145 6.31 -6.54 -1.77
CA PHE A 145 7.60 -5.87 -1.85
C PHE A 145 8.50 -6.20 -0.67
N VAL A 146 9.81 -6.18 -0.91
CA VAL A 146 10.84 -6.32 0.12
C VAL A 146 11.95 -5.31 -0.10
N LYS A 147 12.76 -5.03 0.94
CA LYS A 147 13.89 -4.12 0.87
C LYS A 147 15.16 -4.76 0.32
N THR A 148 15.35 -6.04 0.61
CA THR A 148 16.58 -6.79 0.29
C THR A 148 16.22 -8.18 -0.22
N ASN A 149 17.21 -8.86 -0.82
CA ASN A 149 17.04 -10.24 -1.26
C ASN A 149 16.98 -11.25 -0.10
N LYS A 150 17.34 -10.83 1.12
CA LYS A 150 17.21 -11.63 2.34
C LYS A 150 15.98 -11.13 3.10
N TYR A 151 14.88 -11.84 3.01
CA TYR A 151 13.63 -11.48 3.68
C TYR A 151 12.98 -12.72 4.28
N TYR A 152 12.19 -12.52 5.34
CA TYR A 152 11.45 -13.60 5.96
C TYR A 152 10.24 -13.96 5.11
N LEU A 153 10.19 -15.20 4.67
CA LEU A 153 9.03 -15.83 4.05
C LEU A 153 8.93 -17.26 4.58
N ASN A 154 7.81 -17.59 5.20
CA ASN A 154 7.49 -18.97 5.57
C ASN A 154 6.42 -19.50 4.59
N PRO A 155 6.81 -20.01 3.41
CA PRO A 155 5.86 -20.68 2.53
C PRO A 155 5.35 -21.92 3.26
N TYR A 156 4.05 -22.17 3.18
CA TYR A 156 3.46 -23.37 3.77
C TYR A 156 4.33 -24.59 3.44
N ARG A 157 4.92 -25.15 4.47
CA ARG A 157 5.54 -26.47 4.33
C ARG A 157 4.40 -27.44 4.03
N LYS A 158 4.44 -28.04 2.84
CA LYS A 158 3.62 -29.20 2.53
C LYS A 158 3.95 -30.33 3.48
#